data_b9cb1ce2a9c58ca7c9d7063099ca97e7
#
_entry.id   b9cb1ce2a9c58ca7c9d7063099ca97e7
#
_cell.length_a   1.000
_cell.length_b   1.000
_cell.length_c   1.000
_cell.angle_alpha   90.00
_cell.angle_beta   90.00
_cell.angle_gamma   90.00
#
_symmetry.space_group_name_H-M   'P 1'
#
loop_
_entity.id
_entity.type
_entity.pdbx_description
1 polymer ?
#
loop_
_entity_poly.entity_id
_entity_poly.type
_entity_poly.pdbx_seq_one_letter_code
_entity_poly.pdbx_strand_id
1 'polypeptide(L)'
;MELCTEMKLVGDTYGSGFGCGLTLTGSATIRGFEKVGEDPSSLRYENGKGLALTVHERQEQDALRVWTEFANHSDEAVTLEMLASFALQDVEADAIYRLQSFWSAEGKLRR
;
A
#
# COMPACT_ATOMS: atom_id res chain seq x y z
N MET A 1 -6.56 -13.97 -2.74
CA MET A 1 -6.37 -12.49 -2.67
C MET A 1 -5.75 -12.15 -1.33
N GLU A 2 -4.72 -11.35 -1.38
CA GLU A 2 -3.97 -10.96 -0.19
C GLU A 2 -3.81 -9.45 -0.14
N LEU A 3 -4.09 -8.86 1.01
CA LEU A 3 -3.96 -7.43 1.23
C LEU A 3 -2.51 -7.09 1.60
N CYS A 4 -1.97 -6.06 0.98
CA CYS A 4 -0.61 -5.57 1.24
C CYS A 4 -0.55 -4.07 1.01
N THR A 5 0.65 -3.52 0.93
CA THR A 5 0.86 -2.10 0.65
C THR A 5 2.13 -1.88 -0.14
N GLU A 6 2.31 -0.67 -0.63
CA GLU A 6 3.53 -0.23 -1.29
C GLU A 6 3.91 1.14 -0.77
N MET A 7 5.20 1.40 -0.71
CA MET A 7 5.70 2.74 -0.41
C MET A 7 7.02 2.99 -1.14
N LYS A 8 7.36 4.26 -1.28
CA LYS A 8 8.64 4.68 -1.82
C LYS A 8 9.13 5.93 -1.11
N LEU A 9 10.38 5.90 -0.69
CA LEU A 9 11.06 7.09 -0.21
C LEU A 9 11.72 7.81 -1.40
N VAL A 10 11.91 9.11 -1.28
CA VAL A 10 12.65 9.88 -2.29
C VAL A 10 14.06 9.30 -2.42
N GLY A 11 14.49 9.05 -3.64
CA GLY A 11 15.79 8.47 -3.94
C GLY A 11 15.79 6.96 -4.13
N ASP A 12 14.72 6.27 -3.75
CA ASP A 12 14.61 4.84 -4.00
C ASP A 12 14.24 4.56 -5.45
N THR A 13 14.58 3.36 -5.90
CA THR A 13 14.29 2.94 -7.27
C THR A 13 13.27 1.81 -7.28
N TYR A 14 12.37 1.87 -8.25
CA TYR A 14 11.51 0.75 -8.61
C TYR A 14 12.11 -0.01 -9.78
N GLY A 15 11.80 -1.29 -9.88
CA GLY A 15 12.15 -2.08 -11.05
C GLY A 15 11.43 -1.61 -12.32
N SER A 16 10.24 -1.04 -12.16
CA SER A 16 9.46 -0.42 -13.23
C SER A 16 8.75 0.78 -12.64
N GLY A 17 8.13 1.59 -13.46
CA GLY A 17 7.51 2.84 -13.01
C GLY A 17 6.42 2.64 -11.96
N PHE A 18 5.97 3.75 -11.44
CA PHE A 18 4.93 3.82 -10.43
C PHE A 18 3.71 2.98 -10.82
N GLY A 19 3.22 2.20 -9.87
CA GLY A 19 2.02 1.41 -10.10
C GLY A 19 2.18 0.20 -11.00
N CYS A 20 3.38 -0.22 -11.27
CA CYS A 20 3.65 -1.35 -12.17
C CYS A 20 3.64 -2.70 -11.46
N GLY A 21 2.86 -2.85 -10.44
CA GLY A 21 2.70 -4.12 -9.74
C GLY A 21 3.83 -4.45 -8.77
N LEU A 22 4.67 -3.49 -8.45
CA LEU A 22 5.66 -3.69 -7.39
C LEU A 22 4.96 -3.59 -6.06
N THR A 23 5.06 -4.65 -5.31
CA THR A 23 4.45 -4.76 -3.99
C THR A 23 5.49 -4.62 -2.90
N LEU A 24 5.08 -4.89 -1.68
CA LEU A 24 5.95 -4.85 -0.52
C LEU A 24 7.25 -5.63 -0.72
N THR A 25 7.19 -6.75 -1.45
CA THR A 25 8.36 -7.58 -1.70
C THR A 25 9.19 -7.14 -2.91
N GLY A 26 8.63 -6.32 -3.77
CA GLY A 26 9.28 -5.93 -5.02
C GLY A 26 9.95 -4.56 -5.00
N SER A 27 9.53 -3.68 -4.12
CA SER A 27 10.07 -2.34 -4.03
C SER A 27 11.43 -2.32 -3.33
N ALA A 28 12.34 -1.49 -3.82
CA ALA A 28 13.65 -1.31 -3.17
C ALA A 28 13.50 -0.76 -1.74
N THR A 29 12.56 0.15 -1.54
CA THR A 29 12.29 0.74 -0.22
C THR A 29 11.84 -0.29 0.80
N ILE A 30 10.89 -1.11 0.40
CA ILE A 30 10.22 -2.01 1.34
C ILE A 30 10.79 -3.42 1.36
N ARG A 31 11.84 -3.67 0.56
CA ARG A 31 12.51 -4.97 0.53
C ARG A 31 13.02 -5.39 1.90
N GLY A 32 13.38 -4.45 2.74
CA GLY A 32 13.86 -4.70 4.10
C GLY A 32 12.77 -4.79 5.15
N PHE A 33 11.51 -4.63 4.78
CA PHE A 33 10.40 -4.72 5.71
C PHE A 33 9.99 -6.18 5.89
N GLU A 34 9.68 -6.54 7.12
CA GLU A 34 9.19 -7.86 7.48
C GLU A 34 7.88 -7.74 8.24
N LYS A 35 6.99 -8.69 8.03
CA LYS A 35 5.74 -8.73 8.77
C LYS A 35 6.03 -9.10 10.22
N VAL A 36 5.69 -8.20 11.15
CA VAL A 36 5.94 -8.37 12.58
C VAL A 36 4.67 -8.60 13.39
N GLY A 37 3.51 -8.42 12.78
CA GLY A 37 2.25 -8.64 13.48
C GLY A 37 1.08 -8.70 12.51
N GLU A 38 0.06 -9.42 12.94
CA GLU A 38 -1.18 -9.57 12.19
C GLU A 38 -2.31 -9.81 13.18
N ASP A 39 -3.41 -9.08 12.99
CA ASP A 39 -4.64 -9.34 13.70
C ASP A 39 -5.80 -9.21 12.70
N PRO A 40 -7.07 -9.48 13.10
CA PRO A 40 -8.18 -9.43 12.15
C PRO A 40 -8.39 -8.09 11.47
N SER A 41 -7.83 -7.00 11.99
CA SER A 41 -8.03 -5.66 11.47
C SER A 41 -6.74 -4.98 11.01
N SER A 42 -5.58 -5.60 11.14
CA SER A 42 -4.33 -4.96 10.70
C SER A 42 -3.21 -5.93 10.38
N LEU A 43 -2.33 -5.46 9.50
CA LEU A 43 -1.05 -6.10 9.17
C LEU A 43 0.05 -5.09 9.47
N ARG A 44 1.06 -5.49 10.24
CA ARG A 44 2.17 -4.60 10.61
C ARG A 44 3.49 -5.10 10.05
N TYR A 45 4.26 -4.16 9.54
CA TYR A 45 5.57 -4.40 8.96
C TYR A 45 6.59 -3.42 9.56
N GLU A 46 7.79 -3.88 9.78
CA GLU A 46 8.89 -3.04 10.27
C GLU A 46 10.17 -3.35 9.49
N ASN A 47 11.02 -2.34 9.33
CA ASN A 47 12.27 -2.51 8.61
C ASN A 47 13.49 -2.72 9.53
N GLY A 48 13.28 -2.76 10.84
CA GLY A 48 14.37 -2.89 11.81
C GLY A 48 15.22 -1.64 11.99
N LYS A 49 14.87 -0.54 11.32
CA LYS A 49 15.60 0.74 11.37
C LYS A 49 14.73 1.89 11.83
N GLY A 50 13.62 1.57 12.46
CA GLY A 50 12.70 2.58 13.01
C GLY A 50 11.54 2.97 12.11
N LEU A 51 11.42 2.39 10.94
CA LEU A 51 10.27 2.65 10.05
C LEU A 51 9.26 1.53 10.16
N ALA A 52 8.00 1.89 10.20
CA ALA A 52 6.90 0.93 10.33
C ALA A 52 5.76 1.27 9.36
N LEU A 53 5.12 0.22 8.86
CA LEU A 53 3.92 0.32 8.02
C LEU A 53 2.83 -0.53 8.66
N THR A 54 1.64 0.02 8.74
CA THR A 54 0.46 -0.73 9.19
C THR A 54 -0.64 -0.60 8.15
N VAL A 55 -1.11 -1.73 7.64
CA VAL A 55 -2.27 -1.77 6.76
C VAL A 55 -3.47 -2.09 7.63
N HIS A 56 -4.39 -1.15 7.72
CA HIS A 56 -5.63 -1.30 8.50
C HIS A 56 -6.78 -1.67 7.60
N GLU A 57 -7.66 -2.53 8.08
CA GLU A 57 -8.90 -2.83 7.39
C GLU A 57 -10.08 -2.79 8.36
N ARG A 58 -11.22 -2.35 7.85
CA ARG A 58 -12.45 -2.26 8.62
C ARG A 58 -13.62 -2.62 7.73
N GLN A 59 -14.39 -3.61 8.14
CA GLN A 59 -15.62 -3.98 7.47
C GLN A 59 -16.73 -2.99 7.84
N GLU A 60 -17.31 -2.35 6.83
CA GLU A 60 -18.42 -1.43 7.01
C GLU A 60 -19.56 -1.84 6.08
N GLN A 61 -20.60 -2.49 6.62
CA GLN A 61 -21.72 -3.02 5.85
C GLN A 61 -21.22 -3.90 4.69
N ASP A 62 -21.43 -3.49 3.45
CA ASP A 62 -21.03 -4.24 2.25
C ASP A 62 -19.68 -3.77 1.69
N ALA A 63 -19.00 -2.90 2.40
CA ALA A 63 -17.74 -2.33 1.95
C ALA A 63 -16.59 -2.67 2.89
N LEU A 64 -15.39 -2.71 2.35
CA LEU A 64 -14.17 -2.85 3.12
C LEU A 64 -13.41 -1.55 3.03
N ARG A 65 -13.18 -0.92 4.17
CA ARG A 65 -12.32 0.28 4.26
C ARG A 65 -10.91 -0.17 4.57
N VAL A 66 -9.96 0.31 3.77
CA VAL A 66 -8.55 -0.04 3.92
C VAL A 66 -7.72 1.24 3.88
N TRP A 67 -6.73 1.34 4.76
CA TRP A 67 -5.79 2.46 4.73
C TRP A 67 -4.45 2.01 5.28
N THR A 68 -3.38 2.72 4.89
CA THR A 68 -2.03 2.44 5.33
C THR A 68 -1.51 3.59 6.18
N GLU A 69 -0.90 3.24 7.28
CA GLU A 69 -0.24 4.17 8.19
C GLU A 69 1.27 3.96 8.11
N PHE A 70 2.00 5.05 7.94
CA PHE A 70 3.45 5.04 7.98
C PHE A 70 3.90 5.73 9.26
N ALA A 71 4.86 5.13 9.95
CA ALA A 71 5.43 5.70 11.16
C ALA A 71 6.96 5.71 11.06
N ASN A 72 7.55 6.85 11.41
CA ASN A 72 8.99 7.00 11.51
C ASN A 72 9.37 7.15 12.98
N HIS A 73 9.94 6.12 13.56
CA HIS A 73 10.44 6.11 14.93
C HIS A 73 11.96 6.24 14.99
N SER A 74 12.60 6.53 13.85
CA SER A 74 14.05 6.72 13.78
C SER A 74 14.44 8.15 14.19
N ASP A 75 15.72 8.38 14.35
CA ASP A 75 16.26 9.70 14.66
C ASP A 75 16.44 10.56 13.40
N GLU A 76 16.20 10.03 12.22
CA GLU A 76 16.40 10.70 10.96
C GLU A 76 15.08 11.02 10.28
N ALA A 77 15.01 12.19 9.65
CA ALA A 77 13.86 12.54 8.82
C ALA A 77 13.92 11.75 7.52
N VAL A 78 12.76 11.32 7.05
CA VAL A 78 12.60 10.67 5.74
C VAL A 78 11.56 11.42 4.92
N THR A 79 11.69 11.37 3.60
CA THR A 79 10.73 11.99 2.71
C THR A 79 10.02 10.91 1.91
N LEU A 80 8.71 10.81 2.10
CA LEU A 80 7.88 9.90 1.33
C LEU A 80 7.63 10.48 -0.05
N GLU A 81 7.86 9.67 -1.08
CA GLU A 81 7.45 9.98 -2.44
C GLU A 81 6.07 9.38 -2.73
N MET A 82 5.81 8.20 -2.18
CA MET A 82 4.55 7.50 -2.40
C MET A 82 4.23 6.62 -1.19
N LEU A 83 2.96 6.61 -0.83
CA LEU A 83 2.40 5.66 0.14
C LEU A 83 1.04 5.22 -0.39
N ALA A 84 0.93 3.96 -0.78
CA ALA A 84 -0.32 3.42 -1.27
C ALA A 84 -1.32 3.22 -0.13
N SER A 85 -2.58 3.50 -0.38
CA SER A 85 -3.63 3.19 0.60
C SER A 85 -3.72 1.70 0.86
N PHE A 86 -3.60 0.90 -0.20
CA PHE A 86 -3.53 -0.56 -0.13
C PHE A 86 -3.06 -1.11 -1.47
N ALA A 87 -2.66 -2.37 -1.46
CA ALA A 87 -2.40 -3.15 -2.66
C ALA A 87 -2.96 -4.55 -2.46
N LEU A 88 -3.29 -5.20 -3.54
CA LEU A 88 -3.81 -6.56 -3.51
C LEU A 88 -2.92 -7.46 -4.35
N GLN A 89 -2.58 -8.62 -3.79
CA GLN A 89 -1.84 -9.67 -4.49
C GLN A 89 -2.75 -10.86 -4.76
N ASP A 90 -2.42 -11.64 -5.78
CA ASP A 90 -3.11 -12.88 -6.11
C ASP A 90 -4.60 -12.70 -6.30
N VAL A 91 -4.97 -11.65 -7.03
CA VAL A 91 -6.38 -11.35 -7.32
C VAL A 91 -6.87 -12.24 -8.46
N GLU A 92 -7.95 -12.99 -8.19
CA GLU A 92 -8.68 -13.72 -9.22
C GLU A 92 -10.00 -13.00 -9.44
N ALA A 93 -10.20 -12.44 -10.63
CA ALA A 93 -11.40 -11.68 -10.94
C ALA A 93 -11.63 -11.63 -12.44
N ASP A 94 -12.91 -11.65 -12.84
CA ASP A 94 -13.28 -11.48 -14.25
C ASP A 94 -13.26 -10.03 -14.66
N ALA A 95 -13.47 -9.12 -13.72
CA ALA A 95 -13.53 -7.69 -14.01
C ALA A 95 -13.19 -6.87 -12.77
N ILE A 96 -12.66 -5.67 -13.01
CA ILE A 96 -12.41 -4.68 -11.97
C ILE A 96 -13.19 -3.42 -12.35
N TYR A 97 -13.96 -2.89 -11.40
CA TYR A 97 -14.68 -1.65 -11.54
C TYR A 97 -14.04 -0.58 -10.66
N ARG A 98 -13.88 0.60 -11.22
CA ARG A 98 -13.31 1.73 -10.49
C ARG A 98 -14.02 3.02 -10.88
N LEU A 99 -14.06 3.95 -9.95
CA LEU A 99 -14.51 5.30 -10.24
C LEU A 99 -13.31 6.13 -10.67
N GLN A 100 -13.48 6.88 -11.74
CA GLN A 100 -12.44 7.81 -12.20
C GLN A 100 -12.74 9.20 -11.70
N SER A 101 -11.70 9.94 -11.38
CA SER A 101 -11.78 11.31 -10.91
C SER A 101 -10.78 12.15 -11.69
N PHE A 102 -11.20 12.68 -12.82
CA PHE A 102 -10.45 13.68 -13.57
C PHE A 102 -11.44 14.66 -14.18
N TRP A 103 -10.93 15.75 -14.69
CA TRP A 103 -11.74 16.94 -15.04
C TRP A 103 -13.03 16.64 -15.80
N SER A 104 -13.01 15.76 -16.77
CA SER A 104 -14.19 15.49 -17.61
C SER A 104 -14.88 14.16 -17.30
N ALA A 105 -14.47 13.45 -16.27
CA ALA A 105 -14.97 12.10 -15.98
C ALA A 105 -15.04 11.77 -14.50
N GLU A 106 -15.19 12.79 -13.65
CA GLU A 106 -15.32 12.57 -12.21
C GLU A 106 -16.54 11.69 -11.91
N GLY A 107 -16.32 10.66 -11.09
CA GLY A 107 -17.39 9.76 -10.67
C GLY A 107 -17.83 8.77 -11.73
N LYS A 108 -17.24 8.74 -12.91
CA LYS A 108 -17.59 7.75 -13.92
C LYS A 108 -17.03 6.38 -13.57
N LEU A 109 -17.88 5.37 -13.67
CA LEU A 109 -17.49 3.99 -13.44
C LEU A 109 -16.74 3.45 -14.65
N ARG A 110 -15.59 2.79 -14.40
CA ARG A 110 -14.79 2.12 -15.42
C ARG A 110 -14.57 0.67 -15.04
N ARG A 111 -14.59 -0.18 -16.06
CA ARG A 111 -14.31 -1.59 -15.94
C ARG A 111 -12.86 -1.91 -16.29
#